data_da697dc0036da8322b2a18a3f70a867d
#
_entry.id   da697dc0036da8322b2a18a3f70a867d
#
_cell.length_a   1.000
_cell.length_b   1.000
_cell.length_c   1.000
_cell.angle_alpha   90.00
_cell.angle_beta   90.00
_cell.angle_gamma   90.00
#
_symmetry.space_group_name_H-M   'P 1'
#
loop_
_entity.id
_entity.type
_entity.pdbx_description
1 polymer ?
#
loop_
_entity_poly.entity_id
_entity_poly.type
_entity_poly.pdbx_seq_one_letter_code
_entity_poly.pdbx_strand_id
1 'polypeptide(L)'
;MVEKNSVGSDDIIYRSVAYIAAHFREDFSLTQMAEDLGYSPYALSRVFSSTFHCNFNTYLNNIRLDYSCNLLQHSDRSITDICHSAGFGSLRTFNRTFLNTYKMSPRDYRKMICEV
;
A
#
# COMPACT_ATOMS: atom_id res chain seq x y z
N MET A 1 0.99 25.60 -21.86
CA MET A 1 0.81 25.18 -22.36
C MET A 1 0.53 23.82 -22.50
N VAL A 2 1.06 23.28 -23.15
CA VAL A 2 0.92 21.97 -23.35
C VAL A 2 0.69 21.17 -22.25
N GLU A 3 1.14 21.55 -21.26
CA GLU A 3 1.10 20.86 -20.12
C GLU A 3 -0.23 20.58 -19.58
N LYS A 4 -1.24 21.22 -20.04
CA LYS A 4 -2.49 21.03 -19.48
C LYS A 4 -2.93 19.62 -19.49
N ASN A 5 -2.79 18.94 -20.58
CA ASN A 5 -3.24 17.59 -20.67
C ASN A 5 -2.36 16.62 -19.95
N SER A 6 -1.08 16.78 -20.02
CA SER A 6 -0.23 15.87 -19.34
C SER A 6 -0.28 16.16 -17.86
N VAL A 7 -0.51 17.40 -17.53
CA VAL A 7 -0.59 17.75 -16.13
C VAL A 7 -1.77 17.08 -15.46
N GLY A 8 -2.90 16.90 -16.17
CA GLY A 8 -4.05 16.26 -15.58
C GLY A 8 -3.73 14.88 -15.06
N SER A 9 -3.13 14.06 -15.91
CA SER A 9 -2.83 12.68 -15.54
C SER A 9 -1.66 12.61 -14.55
N ASP A 10 -0.61 13.36 -14.81
CA ASP A 10 0.55 13.36 -13.93
C ASP A 10 0.21 13.90 -12.55
N ASP A 11 -0.66 14.90 -12.50
CA ASP A 11 -1.07 15.49 -11.23
C ASP A 11 -1.86 14.48 -10.41
N ILE A 12 -2.74 13.72 -11.05
CA ILE A 12 -3.52 12.70 -10.37
C ILE A 12 -2.60 11.65 -9.78
N ILE A 13 -1.62 11.19 -10.56
CA ILE A 13 -0.68 10.18 -10.12
C ILE A 13 0.15 10.69 -8.94
N TYR A 14 0.72 11.87 -9.08
CA TYR A 14 1.56 12.44 -8.04
C TYR A 14 0.79 12.61 -6.74
N ARG A 15 -0.42 13.17 -6.83
CA ARG A 15 -1.21 13.42 -5.63
C ARG A 15 -1.69 12.12 -5.00
N SER A 16 -1.98 11.11 -5.82
CA SER A 16 -2.40 9.81 -5.31
C SER A 16 -1.27 9.12 -4.58
N VAL A 17 -0.07 9.13 -5.16
CA VAL A 17 1.09 8.51 -4.54
C VAL A 17 1.42 9.21 -3.22
N ALA A 18 1.37 10.55 -3.22
CA ALA A 18 1.63 11.32 -2.01
C ALA A 18 0.60 11.04 -0.92
N TYR A 19 -0.67 10.91 -1.32
CA TYR A 19 -1.75 10.61 -0.39
C TYR A 19 -1.53 9.24 0.25
N ILE A 20 -1.22 8.25 -0.58
CA ILE A 20 -1.00 6.89 -0.09
C ILE A 20 0.21 6.85 0.83
N ALA A 21 1.28 7.54 0.47
CA ALA A 21 2.48 7.58 1.31
C ALA A 21 2.19 8.19 2.68
N ALA A 22 1.29 9.15 2.74
CA ALA A 22 0.95 9.81 3.99
C ALA A 22 -0.07 9.04 4.82
N HIS A 23 -0.93 8.24 4.17
CA HIS A 23 -2.07 7.63 4.85
C HIS A 23 -2.12 6.10 4.81
N PHE A 24 -1.13 5.43 4.24
CA PHE A 24 -1.25 3.97 4.03
C PHE A 24 -1.45 3.18 5.32
N ARG A 25 -1.07 3.73 6.44
CA ARG A 25 -1.23 3.04 7.72
C ARG A 25 -2.64 3.20 8.29
N GLU A 26 -3.46 4.01 7.64
CA GLU A 26 -4.82 4.27 8.08
C GLU A 26 -5.79 3.45 7.25
N ASP A 27 -7.01 3.34 7.73
CA ASP A 27 -8.05 2.62 7.01
C ASP A 27 -8.73 3.61 6.07
N PHE A 28 -8.55 3.44 4.78
CA PHE A 28 -9.23 4.27 3.81
C PHE A 28 -9.43 3.49 2.52
N SER A 29 -10.35 3.95 1.68
CA SER A 29 -10.68 3.29 0.43
C SER A 29 -10.30 4.17 -0.74
N LEU A 30 -10.34 3.60 -1.94
CA LEU A 30 -10.12 4.36 -3.17
C LEU A 30 -11.14 5.49 -3.26
N THR A 31 -12.39 5.22 -2.89
CA THR A 31 -13.45 6.22 -2.93
C THR A 31 -13.14 7.38 -2.00
N GLN A 32 -12.66 7.08 -0.81
CA GLN A 32 -12.29 8.12 0.16
C GLN A 32 -11.14 8.97 -0.37
N MET A 33 -10.12 8.32 -0.92
CA MET A 33 -8.98 9.03 -1.47
C MET A 33 -9.41 9.93 -2.63
N ALA A 34 -10.25 9.41 -3.51
CA ALA A 34 -10.74 10.18 -4.65
C ALA A 34 -11.51 11.41 -4.17
N GLU A 35 -12.34 11.23 -3.16
CA GLU A 35 -13.12 12.32 -2.61
C GLU A 35 -12.21 13.37 -2.01
N ASP A 36 -11.24 12.96 -1.22
CA ASP A 36 -10.31 13.89 -0.57
C ASP A 36 -9.49 14.66 -1.60
N LEU A 37 -9.16 14.03 -2.71
CA LEU A 37 -8.34 14.67 -3.74
C LEU A 37 -9.16 15.42 -4.78
N GLY A 38 -10.48 15.25 -4.77
CA GLY A 38 -11.34 15.94 -5.71
C GLY A 38 -11.45 15.29 -7.07
N TYR A 39 -11.25 13.96 -7.16
CA TYR A 39 -11.37 13.24 -8.42
C TYR A 39 -12.51 12.23 -8.34
N SER A 40 -13.00 11.78 -9.51
CA SER A 40 -13.98 10.72 -9.50
C SER A 40 -13.26 9.40 -9.25
N PRO A 41 -13.89 8.48 -8.51
CA PRO A 41 -13.26 7.18 -8.25
C PRO A 41 -12.96 6.41 -9.53
N TYR A 42 -13.83 6.54 -10.54
CA TYR A 42 -13.65 5.85 -11.79
C TYR A 42 -12.39 6.35 -12.51
N ALA A 43 -12.24 7.66 -12.62
CA ALA A 43 -11.09 8.25 -13.29
C ALA A 43 -9.80 7.88 -12.55
N LEU A 44 -9.85 7.94 -11.23
CA LEU A 44 -8.69 7.62 -10.41
C LEU A 44 -8.29 6.15 -10.60
N SER A 45 -9.28 5.27 -10.60
CA SER A 45 -9.04 3.84 -10.78
C SER A 45 -8.37 3.55 -12.13
N ARG A 46 -8.84 4.20 -13.17
CA ARG A 46 -8.31 3.99 -14.52
C ARG A 46 -6.87 4.48 -14.64
N VAL A 47 -6.60 5.66 -14.09
CA VAL A 47 -5.26 6.23 -14.14
C VAL A 47 -4.31 5.33 -13.36
N PHE A 48 -4.78 4.83 -12.22
CA PHE A 48 -3.98 3.98 -11.36
C PHE A 48 -3.58 2.69 -12.07
N SER A 49 -4.57 2.00 -12.65
CA SER A 49 -4.32 0.75 -13.36
C SER A 49 -3.41 0.94 -14.57
N SER A 50 -3.62 2.04 -15.27
CA SER A 50 -2.84 2.33 -16.47
C SER A 50 -1.38 2.62 -16.13
N THR A 51 -1.16 3.31 -15.03
CA THR A 51 0.19 3.73 -14.64
C THR A 51 0.97 2.63 -13.95
N PHE A 52 0.34 1.94 -13.01
CA PHE A 52 1.04 0.98 -12.16
C PHE A 52 0.79 -0.47 -12.55
N HIS A 53 -0.06 -0.71 -13.56
CA HIS A 53 -0.38 -2.05 -14.04
C HIS A 53 -0.92 -2.96 -12.94
N CYS A 54 -1.58 -2.36 -11.96
CA CYS A 54 -2.24 -3.09 -10.89
C CYS A 54 -3.31 -2.20 -10.31
N ASN A 55 -4.24 -2.78 -9.57
CA ASN A 55 -5.30 -1.98 -9.01
C ASN A 55 -4.84 -1.32 -7.71
N PHE A 56 -5.67 -0.40 -7.22
CA PHE A 56 -5.38 0.35 -6.01
C PHE A 56 -5.09 -0.55 -4.81
N ASN A 57 -5.89 -1.59 -4.62
CA ASN A 57 -5.71 -2.46 -3.46
C ASN A 57 -4.37 -3.17 -3.48
N THR A 58 -3.96 -3.63 -4.65
CA THR A 58 -2.67 -4.30 -4.79
C THR A 58 -1.52 -3.33 -4.49
N TYR A 59 -1.62 -2.12 -5.02
CA TYR A 59 -0.60 -1.11 -4.78
C TYR A 59 -0.50 -0.78 -3.28
N LEU A 60 -1.65 -0.54 -2.65
CA LEU A 60 -1.69 -0.19 -1.23
C LEU A 60 -1.14 -1.34 -0.38
N ASN A 61 -1.52 -2.57 -0.71
CA ASN A 61 -1.03 -3.72 0.03
C ASN A 61 0.48 -3.87 -0.10
N ASN A 62 1.03 -3.60 -1.27
CA ASN A 62 2.48 -3.69 -1.46
C ASN A 62 3.22 -2.66 -0.61
N ILE A 63 2.68 -1.45 -0.50
CA ILE A 63 3.26 -0.41 0.36
C ILE A 63 3.23 -0.86 1.82
N ARG A 64 2.08 -1.39 2.24
CA ARG A 64 1.92 -1.88 3.61
C ARG A 64 2.84 -3.05 3.92
N LEU A 65 3.01 -3.94 2.94
CA LEU A 65 3.90 -5.08 3.12
C LEU A 65 5.35 -4.65 3.24
N ASP A 66 5.78 -3.69 2.43
CA ASP A 66 7.15 -3.17 2.51
C ASP A 66 7.42 -2.59 3.89
N TYR A 67 6.46 -1.83 4.41
CA TYR A 67 6.59 -1.26 5.74
C TYR A 67 6.67 -2.35 6.80
N SER A 68 5.84 -3.39 6.65
CA SER A 68 5.85 -4.50 7.61
C SER A 68 7.19 -5.25 7.57
N CYS A 69 7.77 -5.42 6.39
CA CYS A 69 9.06 -6.08 6.26
C CYS A 69 10.13 -5.28 6.99
N ASN A 70 10.07 -3.96 6.90
CA ASN A 70 11.02 -3.10 7.60
C ASN A 70 10.91 -3.31 9.11
N LEU A 71 9.69 -3.38 9.64
CA LEU A 71 9.49 -3.62 11.07
C LEU A 71 9.90 -5.02 11.47
N LEU A 72 9.69 -6.01 10.62
CA LEU A 72 10.10 -7.38 10.91
C LEU A 72 11.61 -7.48 11.02
N GLN A 73 12.32 -6.69 10.20
CA GLN A 73 13.77 -6.70 10.20
C GLN A 73 14.40 -5.88 11.32
N HIS A 74 13.79 -4.75 11.64
CA HIS A 74 14.42 -3.76 12.49
C HIS A 74 13.73 -3.49 13.83
N SER A 75 12.80 -4.32 14.23
CA SER A 75 12.15 -4.14 15.52
C SER A 75 11.82 -5.49 16.14
N ASP A 76 11.50 -5.47 17.43
CA ASP A 76 11.12 -6.67 18.15
C ASP A 76 9.62 -6.76 18.31
N ARG A 77 8.87 -5.91 17.62
CA ARG A 77 7.42 -5.87 17.75
C ARG A 77 6.81 -7.19 17.38
N SER A 78 5.68 -7.51 17.99
CA SER A 78 4.96 -8.74 17.69
C SER A 78 4.40 -8.68 16.26
N ILE A 79 4.11 -9.83 15.70
CA ILE A 79 3.52 -9.91 14.37
C ILE A 79 2.18 -9.17 14.36
N THR A 80 1.38 -9.32 15.42
CA THR A 80 0.10 -8.64 15.53
C THR A 80 0.28 -7.13 15.53
N ASP A 81 1.25 -6.64 16.29
CA ASP A 81 1.51 -5.20 16.37
C ASP A 81 1.95 -4.66 15.01
N ILE A 82 2.82 -5.38 14.33
CA ILE A 82 3.30 -4.99 13.01
C ILE A 82 2.14 -4.95 12.01
N CYS A 83 1.25 -5.93 12.07
CA CYS A 83 0.09 -5.99 11.21
C CYS A 83 -0.74 -4.71 11.32
N HIS A 84 -1.04 -4.31 12.54
CA HIS A 84 -1.86 -3.11 12.76
C HIS A 84 -1.09 -1.84 12.44
N SER A 85 0.19 -1.79 12.77
CA SER A 85 1.01 -0.61 12.48
C SER A 85 1.14 -0.37 10.99
N ALA A 86 1.13 -1.45 10.20
CA ALA A 86 1.25 -1.33 8.75
C ALA A 86 -0.06 -0.98 8.07
N GLY A 87 -1.16 -0.96 8.81
CA GLY A 87 -2.45 -0.58 8.25
C GLY A 87 -3.36 -1.72 7.84
N PHE A 88 -2.98 -2.96 8.15
CA PHE A 88 -3.84 -4.09 7.83
C PHE A 88 -4.97 -4.18 8.86
N GLY A 89 -6.17 -4.45 8.36
CA GLY A 89 -7.33 -4.47 9.23
C GLY A 89 -7.43 -5.71 10.09
N SER A 90 -6.82 -6.81 9.66
CA SER A 90 -6.85 -8.04 10.43
C SER A 90 -5.58 -8.84 10.20
N LEU A 91 -5.24 -9.64 11.20
CA LEU A 91 -4.07 -10.50 11.13
C LEU A 91 -4.24 -11.54 10.01
N ARG A 92 -5.47 -11.98 9.81
CA ARG A 92 -5.78 -12.96 8.77
C ARG A 92 -5.44 -12.41 7.37
N THR A 93 -5.86 -11.18 7.10
CA THR A 93 -5.59 -10.54 5.82
C THR A 93 -4.10 -10.31 5.66
N PHE A 94 -3.44 -9.87 6.72
CA PHE A 94 -2.00 -9.63 6.70
C PHE A 94 -1.25 -10.92 6.35
N ASN A 95 -1.54 -12.00 7.07
CA ASN A 95 -0.85 -13.26 6.85
C ASN A 95 -1.08 -13.79 5.44
N ARG A 96 -2.30 -13.71 4.95
CA ARG A 96 -2.64 -14.20 3.62
C ARG A 96 -1.92 -13.38 2.54
N THR A 97 -1.96 -12.07 2.66
CA THR A 97 -1.36 -11.18 1.68
C THR A 97 0.16 -11.34 1.68
N PHE A 98 0.74 -11.46 2.87
CA PHE A 98 2.18 -11.63 3.02
C PHE A 98 2.62 -12.96 2.37
N LEU A 99 1.90 -14.02 2.66
CA LEU A 99 2.21 -15.34 2.12
C LEU A 99 2.09 -15.34 0.60
N ASN A 100 1.05 -14.70 0.06
CA ASN A 100 0.88 -14.65 -1.38
C ASN A 100 2.00 -13.90 -2.07
N THR A 101 2.50 -12.87 -1.45
CA THR A 101 3.53 -12.02 -2.06
C THR A 101 4.94 -12.58 -1.88
N TYR A 102 5.27 -13.02 -0.68
CA TYR A 102 6.63 -13.44 -0.36
C TYR A 102 6.82 -14.95 -0.28
N LYS A 103 5.74 -15.71 -0.42
CA LYS A 103 5.76 -17.18 -0.42
C LYS A 103 6.21 -17.76 0.92
N MET A 104 6.08 -17.00 1.98
CA MET A 104 6.34 -17.46 3.34
C MET A 104 5.56 -16.58 4.30
N SER A 105 5.38 -17.04 5.53
CA SER A 105 4.64 -16.28 6.53
C SER A 105 5.51 -15.17 7.11
N PRO A 106 4.90 -14.16 7.74
CA PRO A 106 5.68 -13.12 8.42
C PRO A 106 6.62 -13.68 9.46
N ARG A 107 6.17 -14.71 10.19
CA ARG A 107 6.99 -15.35 11.21
C ARG A 107 8.22 -16.01 10.59
N ASP A 108 8.01 -16.76 9.51
CA ASP A 108 9.10 -17.44 8.83
C ASP A 108 10.07 -16.43 8.22
N TYR A 109 9.54 -15.34 7.70
CA TYR A 109 10.36 -14.28 7.11
C TYR A 109 11.28 -13.67 8.17
N ARG A 110 10.72 -13.35 9.35
CA ARG A 110 11.51 -12.79 10.43
C ARG A 110 12.59 -13.78 10.90
N LYS A 111 12.21 -15.05 10.99
CA LYS A 111 13.13 -16.07 11.43
C LYS A 111 14.29 -16.20 10.45
N MET A 112 13.99 -16.20 9.18
CA MET A 112 15.00 -16.30 8.13
C MET A 112 16.00 -15.16 8.22
N ILE A 113 15.51 -13.94 8.40
CA ILE A 113 16.36 -12.76 8.49
C ILE A 113 17.23 -12.80 9.74
N CYS A 114 16.65 -13.20 10.86
CA CYS A 114 17.40 -13.23 12.12
C CYS A 114 18.50 -14.29 12.15
N GLU A 115 18.40 -15.28 11.29
CA GLU A 115 19.40 -16.32 11.24
C GLU A 115 20.61 -15.93 10.42
N VAL A 116 20.50 -14.82 9.71
CA VAL A 116 21.61 -14.32 8.94
C VAL A 116 22.45 -13.38 9.78
#